data_b804f9e3f1f974b09a37c546ea61641a
#
_entry.id   b804f9e3f1f974b09a37c546ea61641a
#
_cell.length_a   1.000
_cell.length_b   1.000
_cell.length_c   1.000
_cell.angle_alpha   90.00
_cell.angle_beta   90.00
_cell.angle_gamma   90.00
#
_symmetry.space_group_name_H-M   'P 1'
#
loop_
_entity.id
_entity.type
_entity.pdbx_description
1 polymer ?
#
loop_
_entity_poly.entity_id
_entity_poly.type
_entity_poly.pdbx_seq_one_letter_code
_entity_poly.pdbx_strand_id
1 'polypeptide(L)'
;MGFLRKKKNVFSHDPISYRGKLLNDRTPFAVTEAYKTLRTNLLYTTADKGECPVFGVVSAFPKTGKSLIAANLSVTFSMMDKKVLLIEGDMRKPVQHRIFLQKSNCKGLSELLSGQCTPEEALLEIADYPGLTLMRAGHIPPNPQELLTSARCKEILAALRKRFDFIILDLPPVGVVADAMVLSAEVTGYVFVVRSGESQAPAVKEILERMQQMNCNVLGMVLNGYDLKNGEYYKKRKNSRYSYYRRDPSPRRRKEPKNSGKTENPGRSNCVKRIVLARGCILDGWFI
;
A
#
# COMPACT_ATOMS: atom_id res chain seq x y z
N MET A 1 1.91 -37.73 -35.04
CA MET A 1 2.32 -37.58 -33.62
C MET A 1 2.46 -36.10 -33.31
N GLY A 2 1.43 -35.53 -32.76
CA GLY A 2 1.37 -34.09 -32.43
C GLY A 2 1.64 -33.86 -30.95
N PHE A 3 2.71 -33.16 -30.62
CA PHE A 3 3.04 -32.74 -29.26
C PHE A 3 2.14 -31.58 -28.85
N LEU A 4 1.11 -31.86 -28.07
CA LEU A 4 0.34 -30.84 -27.37
C LEU A 4 1.20 -30.21 -26.24
N ARG A 5 1.78 -29.03 -26.52
CA ARG A 5 2.39 -28.18 -25.52
C ARG A 5 1.32 -27.68 -24.56
N LYS A 6 1.25 -28.27 -23.37
CA LYS A 6 0.48 -27.71 -22.23
C LYS A 6 0.94 -26.28 -21.98
N LYS A 7 0.08 -25.30 -22.29
CA LYS A 7 0.24 -23.92 -21.81
C LYS A 7 0.25 -23.97 -20.28
N LYS A 8 1.41 -23.69 -19.68
CA LYS A 8 1.50 -23.42 -18.24
C LYS A 8 0.66 -22.18 -17.95
N ASN A 9 -0.41 -22.35 -17.15
CA ASN A 9 -1.15 -21.25 -16.57
C ASN A 9 -0.21 -20.44 -15.66
N VAL A 10 0.20 -19.25 -16.11
CA VAL A 10 1.18 -18.35 -15.45
C VAL A 10 0.52 -17.50 -14.34
N PHE A 11 -0.69 -17.81 -13.91
CA PHE A 11 -1.42 -17.04 -12.88
C PHE A 11 -1.80 -17.86 -11.64
N SER A 12 -0.84 -18.58 -11.06
CA SER A 12 -0.94 -18.93 -9.65
C SER A 12 -0.25 -17.85 -8.81
N HIS A 13 -0.96 -16.77 -8.52
CA HIS A 13 -0.56 -15.89 -7.41
C HIS A 13 -0.93 -16.63 -6.13
N ASP A 14 0.04 -17.38 -5.62
CA ASP A 14 -0.06 -18.17 -4.40
C ASP A 14 -0.46 -17.24 -3.23
N PRO A 15 -1.55 -17.51 -2.49
CA PRO A 15 -1.92 -16.77 -1.27
C PRO A 15 -0.76 -16.71 -0.26
N ILE A 16 0.13 -17.70 -0.28
CA ILE A 16 1.37 -17.78 0.49
C ILE A 16 2.31 -16.58 0.20
N SER A 17 2.21 -15.93 -0.96
CA SER A 17 3.09 -14.82 -1.33
C SER A 17 2.88 -13.54 -0.50
N TYR A 18 1.73 -13.35 0.12
CA TYR A 18 1.42 -12.20 0.98
C TYR A 18 1.61 -12.49 2.48
N ARG A 19 1.69 -13.77 2.85
CA ARG A 19 1.89 -14.19 4.24
C ARG A 19 3.18 -13.62 4.80
N GLY A 20 3.11 -12.90 5.91
CA GLY A 20 4.28 -12.25 6.54
C GLY A 20 4.78 -10.97 5.84
N LYS A 21 4.00 -10.38 4.90
CA LYS A 21 4.32 -9.07 4.30
C LYS A 21 3.60 -7.90 4.98
N LEU A 22 2.57 -8.18 5.78
CA LEU A 22 1.98 -7.18 6.68
C LEU A 22 2.92 -6.92 7.85
N LEU A 23 2.91 -5.69 8.33
CA LEU A 23 3.68 -5.27 9.50
C LEU A 23 3.25 -6.09 10.72
N ASN A 24 4.22 -6.66 11.40
CA ASN A 24 4.08 -7.46 12.62
C ASN A 24 5.39 -7.43 13.40
N ASP A 25 5.44 -8.08 14.55
CA ASP A 25 6.61 -8.11 15.46
C ASP A 25 7.89 -8.69 14.81
N ARG A 26 7.75 -9.47 13.73
CA ARG A 26 8.88 -10.04 12.98
C ARG A 26 9.33 -9.15 11.82
N THR A 27 8.64 -8.03 11.58
CA THR A 27 9.00 -7.11 10.50
C THR A 27 10.31 -6.39 10.85
N PRO A 28 11.29 -6.33 9.91
CA PRO A 28 12.54 -5.61 10.16
C PRO A 28 12.29 -4.16 10.58
N PHE A 29 12.96 -3.69 11.63
CA PHE A 29 12.83 -2.34 12.18
C PHE A 29 12.86 -1.25 11.10
N ALA A 30 13.78 -1.35 10.13
CA ALA A 30 13.90 -0.37 9.05
C ALA A 30 12.64 -0.28 8.16
N VAL A 31 11.88 -1.37 8.01
CA VAL A 31 10.63 -1.39 7.24
C VAL A 31 9.52 -0.73 8.06
N THR A 32 9.40 -1.09 9.33
CA THR A 32 8.42 -0.49 10.24
C THR A 32 8.61 1.02 10.35
N GLU A 33 9.85 1.48 10.54
CA GLU A 33 10.17 2.91 10.61
C GLU A 33 9.91 3.66 9.29
N ALA A 34 10.08 3.01 8.16
CA ALA A 34 9.73 3.61 6.87
C ALA A 34 8.23 3.87 6.75
N TYR A 35 7.38 2.94 7.20
CA TYR A 35 5.92 3.15 7.24
C TYR A 35 5.51 4.18 8.28
N LYS A 36 6.12 4.20 9.46
CA LYS A 36 5.90 5.24 10.47
C LYS A 36 6.28 6.64 9.94
N THR A 37 7.40 6.73 9.21
CA THR A 37 7.80 7.98 8.55
C THR A 37 6.79 8.42 7.49
N LEU A 38 6.30 7.49 6.65
CA LEU A 38 5.26 7.76 5.67
C LEU A 38 4.00 8.30 6.36
N ARG A 39 3.51 7.61 7.39
CA ARG A 39 2.37 8.03 8.19
C ARG A 39 2.56 9.44 8.76
N THR A 40 3.69 9.70 9.42
CA THR A 40 4.00 11.01 10.01
C THR A 40 3.97 12.11 8.96
N ASN A 41 4.56 11.88 7.78
CA ASN A 41 4.53 12.86 6.70
C ASN A 41 3.11 13.14 6.20
N LEU A 42 2.27 12.12 6.10
CA LEU A 42 0.85 12.28 5.72
C LEU A 42 0.09 13.09 6.77
N LEU A 43 0.27 12.80 8.06
CA LEU A 43 -0.33 13.58 9.15
C LEU A 43 0.04 15.05 9.07
N TYR A 44 1.31 15.39 8.88
CA TYR A 44 1.76 16.78 8.74
C TYR A 44 1.22 17.46 7.48
N THR A 45 1.13 16.72 6.38
CA THR A 45 0.65 17.28 5.10
C THR A 45 -0.85 17.55 5.11
N THR A 46 -1.60 16.89 5.99
CA THR A 46 -3.05 16.97 6.06
C THR A 46 -3.59 17.51 7.40
N ALA A 47 -2.73 18.09 8.23
CA ALA A 47 -3.10 18.61 9.55
C ALA A 47 -4.29 19.61 9.49
N ASP A 48 -4.35 20.41 8.43
CA ASP A 48 -5.38 21.44 8.22
C ASP A 48 -6.53 20.96 7.30
N LYS A 49 -6.62 19.66 6.98
CA LYS A 49 -7.55 19.14 5.96
C LYS A 49 -8.83 18.50 6.51
N GLY A 50 -9.19 18.79 7.76
CA GLY A 50 -10.43 18.32 8.39
C GLY A 50 -10.25 17.04 9.23
N GLU A 51 -11.36 16.56 9.81
CA GLU A 51 -11.34 15.57 10.89
C GLU A 51 -10.98 14.14 10.43
N CYS A 52 -11.34 13.73 9.21
CA CYS A 52 -11.06 12.38 8.68
C CYS A 52 -10.42 12.47 7.30
N PRO A 53 -9.08 12.54 7.22
CA PRO A 53 -8.38 12.50 5.94
C PRO A 53 -8.62 11.19 5.19
N VAL A 54 -8.89 11.30 3.87
CA VAL A 54 -9.05 10.18 2.94
C VAL A 54 -7.84 10.13 2.02
N PHE A 55 -7.05 9.07 2.12
CA PHE A 55 -5.82 8.88 1.32
C PHE A 55 -6.07 7.89 0.18
N GLY A 56 -5.97 8.35 -1.07
CA GLY A 56 -5.97 7.45 -2.23
C GLY A 56 -4.57 6.91 -2.49
N VAL A 57 -4.38 5.59 -2.47
CA VAL A 57 -3.11 4.95 -2.85
C VAL A 57 -3.21 4.49 -4.29
N VAL A 58 -2.36 5.09 -5.14
CA VAL A 58 -2.37 4.87 -6.59
C VAL A 58 -0.97 4.56 -7.12
N SER A 59 -0.88 4.14 -8.37
CA SER A 59 0.39 3.93 -9.08
C SER A 59 0.19 4.13 -10.59
N ALA A 60 1.28 4.34 -11.33
CA ALA A 60 1.21 4.40 -12.78
C ALA A 60 0.79 3.06 -13.39
N PHE A 61 1.41 1.95 -12.93
CA PHE A 61 1.28 0.63 -13.53
C PHE A 61 0.85 -0.43 -12.50
N PRO A 62 0.32 -1.57 -12.96
CA PRO A 62 0.08 -2.74 -12.10
C PRO A 62 1.37 -3.28 -11.49
N LYS A 63 1.25 -4.08 -10.42
CA LYS A 63 2.35 -4.81 -9.75
C LYS A 63 3.40 -3.93 -9.06
N THR A 64 3.20 -2.64 -8.92
CA THR A 64 4.09 -1.73 -8.16
C THR A 64 4.08 -1.98 -6.65
N GLY A 65 3.10 -2.72 -6.14
CA GLY A 65 2.91 -3.01 -4.72
C GLY A 65 2.00 -2.02 -3.98
N LYS A 66 1.23 -1.18 -4.71
CA LYS A 66 0.29 -0.21 -4.13
C LYS A 66 -0.61 -0.79 -3.04
N SER A 67 -1.23 -1.94 -3.33
CA SER A 67 -2.18 -2.58 -2.40
C SER A 67 -1.53 -3.03 -1.09
N LEU A 68 -0.27 -3.52 -1.15
CA LEU A 68 0.49 -3.84 0.05
C LEU A 68 0.93 -2.58 0.82
N ILE A 69 1.22 -1.50 0.09
CA ILE A 69 1.49 -0.18 0.70
C ILE A 69 0.24 0.33 1.41
N ALA A 70 -0.93 0.29 0.76
CA ALA A 70 -2.20 0.68 1.36
C ALA A 70 -2.52 -0.12 2.64
N ALA A 71 -2.37 -1.45 2.59
CA ALA A 71 -2.59 -2.33 3.73
C ALA A 71 -1.65 -2.00 4.91
N ASN A 72 -0.34 -1.92 4.66
CA ASN A 72 0.63 -1.62 5.71
C ASN A 72 0.52 -0.19 6.24
N LEU A 73 0.15 0.77 5.40
CA LEU A 73 -0.15 2.12 5.84
C LEU A 73 -1.35 2.13 6.79
N SER A 74 -2.42 1.41 6.47
CA SER A 74 -3.61 1.26 7.33
C SER A 74 -3.26 0.62 8.67
N VAL A 75 -2.47 -0.46 8.66
CA VAL A 75 -1.92 -1.08 9.88
C VAL A 75 -1.13 -0.06 10.69
N THR A 76 -0.29 0.78 10.04
CA THR A 76 0.53 1.75 10.76
C THR A 76 -0.31 2.86 11.42
N PHE A 77 -1.43 3.25 10.81
CA PHE A 77 -2.36 4.20 11.41
C PHE A 77 -3.13 3.56 12.58
N SER A 78 -3.56 2.29 12.48
CA SER A 78 -4.25 1.61 13.59
C SER A 78 -3.37 1.42 14.83
N MET A 79 -2.04 1.34 14.65
CA MET A 79 -1.07 1.32 15.78
C MET A 79 -1.04 2.61 16.62
N MET A 80 -1.83 3.63 16.28
CA MET A 80 -1.99 4.87 17.06
C MET A 80 -3.32 4.91 17.82
N ASP A 81 -3.93 3.77 18.09
CA ASP A 81 -5.26 3.66 18.70
C ASP A 81 -6.35 4.44 17.95
N LYS A 82 -6.22 4.49 16.62
CA LYS A 82 -7.13 5.17 15.70
C LYS A 82 -8.05 4.18 14.98
N LYS A 83 -9.29 4.60 14.73
CA LYS A 83 -10.24 3.86 13.89
C LYS A 83 -9.89 4.10 12.42
N VAL A 84 -9.42 3.08 11.75
CA VAL A 84 -8.92 3.15 10.37
C VAL A 84 -9.76 2.27 9.47
N LEU A 85 -10.21 2.81 8.35
CA LEU A 85 -10.89 2.07 7.31
C LEU A 85 -10.00 1.93 6.08
N LEU A 86 -9.69 0.69 5.70
CA LEU A 86 -9.12 0.38 4.39
C LEU A 86 -10.24 -0.04 3.44
N ILE A 87 -10.41 0.69 2.34
CA ILE A 87 -11.38 0.37 1.29
C ILE A 87 -10.63 -0.16 0.06
N GLU A 88 -10.99 -1.35 -0.39
CA GLU A 88 -10.52 -1.90 -1.65
C GLU A 88 -11.33 -1.33 -2.81
N GLY A 89 -10.84 -0.22 -3.38
CA GLY A 89 -11.46 0.48 -4.49
C GLY A 89 -11.03 -0.05 -5.87
N ASP A 90 -10.01 -0.93 -5.96
CA ASP A 90 -9.68 -1.65 -7.19
C ASP A 90 -10.66 -2.81 -7.41
N MET A 91 -11.89 -2.49 -7.79
CA MET A 91 -12.94 -3.48 -8.06
C MET A 91 -12.64 -4.33 -9.31
N ARG A 92 -11.64 -3.97 -10.14
CA ARG A 92 -11.27 -4.73 -11.34
C ARG A 92 -10.31 -5.88 -11.03
N LYS A 93 -9.39 -5.69 -10.07
CA LYS A 93 -8.38 -6.68 -9.66
C LYS A 93 -8.19 -6.66 -8.15
N PRO A 94 -9.23 -7.04 -7.37
CA PRO A 94 -9.16 -7.00 -5.92
C PRO A 94 -8.11 -7.98 -5.38
N VAL A 95 -7.35 -7.56 -4.35
CA VAL A 95 -6.28 -8.35 -3.75
C VAL A 95 -6.23 -8.26 -2.21
N GLN A 96 -6.97 -7.32 -1.59
CA GLN A 96 -6.91 -7.11 -0.14
C GLN A 96 -7.39 -8.34 0.65
N HIS A 97 -8.38 -9.07 0.13
CA HIS A 97 -8.82 -10.33 0.71
C HIS A 97 -7.69 -11.37 0.82
N ARG A 98 -6.73 -11.37 -0.13
CA ARG A 98 -5.54 -12.25 -0.08
C ARG A 98 -4.48 -11.72 0.88
N ILE A 99 -4.31 -10.40 0.95
CA ILE A 99 -3.33 -9.76 1.84
C ILE A 99 -3.69 -10.04 3.29
N PHE A 100 -4.98 -9.90 3.65
CA PHE A 100 -5.50 -10.13 4.99
C PHE A 100 -6.01 -11.57 5.23
N LEU A 101 -5.80 -12.48 4.30
CA LEU A 101 -6.21 -13.89 4.38
C LEU A 101 -7.73 -14.07 4.64
N GLN A 102 -8.54 -13.21 4.05
CA GLN A 102 -9.99 -13.24 4.16
C GLN A 102 -10.63 -13.98 2.98
N LYS A 103 -11.90 -14.43 3.17
CA LYS A 103 -12.67 -15.03 2.08
C LYS A 103 -12.94 -14.00 0.97
N SER A 104 -12.88 -14.41 -0.28
CA SER A 104 -13.13 -13.53 -1.44
C SER A 104 -14.62 -13.27 -1.70
N ASN A 105 -15.46 -14.26 -1.44
CA ASN A 105 -16.89 -14.22 -1.80
C ASN A 105 -17.74 -13.63 -0.66
N CYS A 106 -17.73 -12.32 -0.49
CA CYS A 106 -18.46 -11.61 0.56
C CYS A 106 -18.89 -10.23 0.05
N LYS A 107 -19.96 -9.69 0.61
CA LYS A 107 -20.42 -8.32 0.37
C LYS A 107 -19.27 -7.32 0.62
N GLY A 108 -19.23 -6.27 -0.16
CA GLY A 108 -18.19 -5.24 -0.10
C GLY A 108 -18.64 -3.93 -0.75
N LEU A 109 -17.68 -3.17 -1.28
CA LEU A 109 -17.91 -1.86 -1.85
C LEU A 109 -18.92 -1.89 -3.02
N SER A 110 -18.83 -2.88 -3.91
CA SER A 110 -19.72 -2.96 -5.08
C SER A 110 -21.18 -3.18 -4.68
N GLU A 111 -21.47 -4.07 -3.72
CA GLU A 111 -22.81 -4.31 -3.20
C GLU A 111 -23.35 -3.10 -2.44
N LEU A 112 -22.48 -2.44 -1.67
CA LEU A 112 -22.84 -1.25 -0.93
C LEU A 112 -23.22 -0.10 -1.88
N LEU A 113 -22.42 0.13 -2.91
CA LEU A 113 -22.67 1.15 -3.94
C LEU A 113 -23.91 0.85 -4.77
N SER A 114 -24.20 -0.43 -5.04
CA SER A 114 -25.40 -0.88 -5.77
C SER A 114 -26.67 -0.95 -4.88
N GLY A 115 -26.56 -0.69 -3.58
CA GLY A 115 -27.70 -0.78 -2.65
C GLY A 115 -28.11 -2.19 -2.25
N GLN A 116 -27.25 -3.18 -2.47
CA GLN A 116 -27.50 -4.59 -2.21
C GLN A 116 -27.07 -5.03 -0.80
N CYS A 117 -26.44 -4.15 -0.03
CA CYS A 117 -26.08 -4.40 1.36
C CYS A 117 -26.02 -3.11 2.17
N THR A 118 -26.01 -3.27 3.49
CA THR A 118 -25.75 -2.17 4.45
C THR A 118 -24.26 -1.95 4.66
N PRO A 119 -23.82 -0.80 5.20
CA PRO A 119 -22.42 -0.58 5.59
C PRO A 119 -21.92 -1.65 6.57
N GLU A 120 -22.74 -2.06 7.53
CA GLU A 120 -22.39 -3.05 8.56
C GLU A 120 -22.06 -4.41 7.95
N GLU A 121 -22.75 -4.81 6.89
CA GLU A 121 -22.50 -6.06 6.18
C GLU A 121 -21.23 -6.01 5.30
N ALA A 122 -20.83 -4.81 4.86
CA ALA A 122 -19.65 -4.61 4.01
C ALA A 122 -18.35 -4.40 4.82
N LEU A 123 -18.46 -4.01 6.10
CA LEU A 123 -17.33 -3.73 6.98
C LEU A 123 -16.87 -5.01 7.70
N LEU A 124 -15.56 -5.24 7.73
CA LEU A 124 -14.93 -6.38 8.39
C LEU A 124 -13.82 -5.89 9.33
N GLU A 125 -13.98 -6.07 10.62
CA GLU A 125 -12.90 -5.83 11.58
C GLU A 125 -11.79 -6.88 11.42
N ILE A 126 -10.55 -6.43 11.45
CA ILE A 126 -9.38 -7.30 11.31
C ILE A 126 -8.83 -7.62 12.69
N ALA A 127 -9.10 -8.84 13.19
CA ALA A 127 -8.77 -9.25 14.55
C ALA A 127 -7.28 -9.10 14.90
N ASP A 128 -6.37 -9.34 13.93
CA ASP A 128 -4.92 -9.24 14.14
C ASP A 128 -4.44 -7.78 14.26
N TYR A 129 -5.28 -6.79 13.93
CA TYR A 129 -4.94 -5.36 13.93
C TYR A 129 -6.08 -4.54 14.53
N PRO A 130 -6.13 -4.40 15.86
CA PRO A 130 -7.17 -3.63 16.54
C PRO A 130 -7.30 -2.20 15.98
N GLY A 131 -8.53 -1.76 15.78
CA GLY A 131 -8.83 -0.46 15.18
C GLY A 131 -8.80 -0.44 13.64
N LEU A 132 -8.37 -1.52 12.97
CA LEU A 132 -8.41 -1.64 11.52
C LEU A 132 -9.68 -2.36 11.06
N THR A 133 -10.43 -1.68 10.20
CA THR A 133 -11.59 -2.25 9.48
C THR A 133 -11.27 -2.31 7.99
N LEU A 134 -11.65 -3.39 7.34
CA LEU A 134 -11.51 -3.60 5.89
C LEU A 134 -12.90 -3.59 5.24
N MET A 135 -13.06 -2.79 4.18
CA MET A 135 -14.14 -2.92 3.20
C MET A 135 -13.56 -3.50 1.92
N ARG A 136 -13.94 -4.74 1.61
CA ARG A 136 -13.48 -5.42 0.39
C ARG A 136 -14.17 -4.83 -0.84
N ALA A 137 -13.64 -5.11 -2.03
CA ALA A 137 -14.25 -4.69 -3.29
C ALA A 137 -15.66 -5.26 -3.49
N GLY A 138 -15.92 -6.46 -2.96
CA GLY A 138 -17.15 -7.22 -3.26
C GLY A 138 -17.02 -7.99 -4.57
N HIS A 139 -18.15 -8.28 -5.23
CA HIS A 139 -18.17 -8.88 -6.56
C HIS A 139 -17.70 -7.85 -7.61
N ILE A 140 -17.02 -8.33 -8.63
CA ILE A 140 -16.53 -7.47 -9.72
C ILE A 140 -17.72 -6.94 -10.52
N PRO A 141 -18.02 -5.63 -10.44
CA PRO A 141 -19.14 -5.06 -11.19
C PRO A 141 -18.76 -4.82 -12.66
N PRO A 142 -19.72 -4.76 -13.59
CA PRO A 142 -19.46 -4.46 -14.99
C PRO A 142 -19.00 -3.00 -15.21
N ASN A 143 -19.41 -2.08 -14.34
CA ASN A 143 -19.22 -0.64 -14.46
C ASN A 143 -18.60 0.01 -13.19
N PRO A 144 -17.36 -0.34 -12.82
CA PRO A 144 -16.73 0.15 -11.57
C PRO A 144 -16.65 1.69 -11.49
N GLN A 145 -16.34 2.35 -12.59
CA GLN A 145 -16.19 3.80 -12.64
C GLN A 145 -17.51 4.54 -12.37
N GLU A 146 -18.62 4.07 -12.93
CA GLU A 146 -19.94 4.66 -12.71
C GLU A 146 -20.36 4.55 -11.24
N LEU A 147 -20.10 3.41 -10.61
CA LEU A 147 -20.36 3.22 -9.18
C LEU A 147 -19.54 4.22 -8.33
N LEU A 148 -18.26 4.43 -8.66
CA LEU A 148 -17.40 5.35 -7.93
C LEU A 148 -17.77 6.84 -8.15
N THR A 149 -18.38 7.18 -9.29
CA THR A 149 -18.84 8.56 -9.57
C THR A 149 -20.25 8.85 -9.08
N SER A 150 -20.97 7.86 -8.60
CA SER A 150 -22.37 7.98 -8.17
C SER A 150 -22.52 8.93 -6.96
N ALA A 151 -23.68 9.58 -6.86
CA ALA A 151 -24.04 10.36 -5.67
C ALA A 151 -24.00 9.48 -4.40
N ARG A 152 -24.41 8.22 -4.53
CA ARG A 152 -24.38 7.24 -3.44
C ARG A 152 -22.96 6.99 -2.92
N CYS A 153 -21.94 6.98 -3.78
CA CYS A 153 -20.54 6.86 -3.34
C CYS A 153 -20.14 8.03 -2.45
N LYS A 154 -20.50 9.25 -2.82
CA LYS A 154 -20.23 10.46 -2.04
C LYS A 154 -20.93 10.43 -0.69
N GLU A 155 -22.21 10.06 -0.66
CA GLU A 155 -22.99 9.93 0.59
C GLU A 155 -22.39 8.89 1.53
N ILE A 156 -22.00 7.72 1.00
CA ILE A 156 -21.37 6.65 1.77
C ILE A 156 -20.02 7.11 2.33
N LEU A 157 -19.16 7.73 1.53
CA LEU A 157 -17.86 8.26 2.01
C LEU A 157 -18.07 9.34 3.07
N ALA A 158 -19.05 10.23 2.91
CA ALA A 158 -19.39 11.24 3.91
C ALA A 158 -19.88 10.62 5.24
N ALA A 159 -20.67 9.54 5.17
CA ALA A 159 -21.12 8.81 6.35
C ALA A 159 -19.96 8.06 7.05
N LEU A 160 -19.05 7.45 6.26
CA LEU A 160 -17.88 6.75 6.78
C LEU A 160 -16.88 7.69 7.46
N ARG A 161 -16.68 8.91 6.95
CA ARG A 161 -15.84 9.93 7.58
C ARG A 161 -16.27 10.28 9.03
N LYS A 162 -17.55 10.13 9.36
CA LYS A 162 -18.07 10.35 10.72
C LYS A 162 -17.76 9.20 11.69
N ARG A 163 -17.36 8.04 11.17
CA ARG A 163 -17.16 6.79 11.93
C ARG A 163 -15.68 6.44 12.14
N PHE A 164 -14.81 6.93 11.27
CA PHE A 164 -13.39 6.61 11.24
C PHE A 164 -12.52 7.85 11.36
N ASP A 165 -11.33 7.71 11.95
CA ASP A 165 -10.33 8.78 12.04
C ASP A 165 -9.57 8.93 10.71
N PHE A 166 -9.37 7.82 9.97
CA PHE A 166 -8.65 7.78 8.70
C PHE A 166 -9.30 6.79 7.74
N ILE A 167 -9.35 7.14 6.46
CA ILE A 167 -9.78 6.26 5.38
C ILE A 167 -8.65 6.14 4.38
N ILE A 168 -8.24 4.90 4.04
CA ILE A 168 -7.27 4.59 3.01
C ILE A 168 -8.01 3.87 1.87
N LEU A 169 -7.89 4.40 0.64
CA LEU A 169 -8.46 3.81 -0.56
C LEU A 169 -7.35 3.13 -1.37
N ASP A 170 -7.39 1.81 -1.51
CA ASP A 170 -6.53 1.10 -2.48
C ASP A 170 -7.19 1.17 -3.85
N LEU A 171 -6.67 2.01 -4.74
CA LEU A 171 -7.28 2.34 -6.02
C LEU A 171 -6.55 1.68 -7.20
N PRO A 172 -7.18 1.48 -8.36
CA PRO A 172 -6.53 0.91 -9.53
C PRO A 172 -5.40 1.81 -10.07
N PRO A 173 -4.49 1.26 -10.90
CA PRO A 173 -3.42 2.04 -11.51
C PRO A 173 -3.96 3.12 -12.44
N VAL A 174 -3.59 4.39 -12.22
CA VAL A 174 -4.08 5.56 -12.96
C VAL A 174 -3.57 5.63 -14.41
N GLY A 175 -2.49 4.94 -14.74
CA GLY A 175 -2.01 4.81 -16.12
C GLY A 175 -2.81 3.81 -16.95
N VAL A 176 -3.71 3.04 -16.33
CA VAL A 176 -4.52 2.03 -17.03
C VAL A 176 -5.98 2.43 -17.10
N VAL A 177 -6.53 2.98 -16.00
CA VAL A 177 -7.94 3.37 -15.90
C VAL A 177 -8.10 4.67 -15.13
N ALA A 178 -9.18 5.40 -15.42
CA ALA A 178 -9.47 6.69 -14.79
C ALA A 178 -10.19 6.56 -13.43
N ASP A 179 -10.56 5.35 -13.01
CA ASP A 179 -11.39 5.08 -11.83
C ASP A 179 -10.88 5.77 -10.56
N ALA A 180 -9.56 5.89 -10.40
CA ALA A 180 -8.98 6.56 -9.23
C ALA A 180 -9.13 8.10 -9.31
N MET A 181 -9.04 8.68 -10.51
CA MET A 181 -9.05 10.15 -10.69
C MET A 181 -10.44 10.75 -10.52
N VAL A 182 -11.50 9.97 -10.76
CA VAL A 182 -12.89 10.43 -10.57
C VAL A 182 -13.24 10.69 -9.10
N LEU A 183 -12.45 10.14 -8.18
CA LEU A 183 -12.58 10.39 -6.74
C LEU A 183 -11.78 11.61 -6.26
N SER A 184 -11.22 12.44 -7.15
CA SER A 184 -10.35 13.56 -6.76
C SER A 184 -10.99 14.54 -5.78
N ALA A 185 -12.31 14.77 -5.90
CA ALA A 185 -13.06 15.62 -4.98
C ALA A 185 -13.35 14.97 -3.62
N GLU A 186 -13.29 13.65 -3.55
CA GLU A 186 -13.64 12.88 -2.35
C GLU A 186 -12.40 12.44 -1.55
N VAL A 187 -11.20 12.60 -2.09
CA VAL A 187 -9.95 12.28 -1.39
C VAL A 187 -9.25 13.55 -0.92
N THR A 188 -8.67 13.50 0.28
CA THR A 188 -7.82 14.59 0.79
C THR A 188 -6.55 14.71 -0.04
N GLY A 189 -6.03 13.55 -0.54
CA GLY A 189 -4.96 13.51 -1.51
C GLY A 189 -4.46 12.10 -1.79
N TYR A 190 -3.59 12.02 -2.78
CA TYR A 190 -3.05 10.76 -3.31
C TYR A 190 -1.63 10.50 -2.85
N VAL A 191 -1.37 9.25 -2.50
CA VAL A 191 -0.03 8.68 -2.30
C VAL A 191 0.32 7.90 -3.56
N PHE A 192 1.31 8.36 -4.30
CA PHE A 192 1.69 7.77 -5.58
C PHE A 192 2.82 6.74 -5.40
N VAL A 193 2.57 5.49 -5.74
CA VAL A 193 3.53 4.39 -5.57
C VAL A 193 4.31 4.14 -6.85
N VAL A 194 5.63 4.23 -6.75
CA VAL A 194 6.60 3.95 -7.83
C VAL A 194 7.42 2.72 -7.44
N ARG A 195 7.68 1.83 -8.38
CA ARG A 195 8.52 0.65 -8.14
C ARG A 195 9.92 0.85 -8.69
N SER A 196 10.90 0.71 -7.80
CA SER A 196 12.32 0.83 -8.16
C SER A 196 12.72 -0.20 -9.21
N GLY A 197 13.40 0.26 -10.26
CA GLY A 197 13.90 -0.59 -11.35
C GLY A 197 12.85 -1.06 -12.36
N GLU A 198 11.54 -0.80 -12.12
CA GLU A 198 10.48 -1.23 -13.04
C GLU A 198 9.65 -0.05 -13.60
N SER A 199 9.50 1.03 -12.83
CA SER A 199 8.72 2.20 -13.28
C SER A 199 9.61 3.14 -14.10
N GLN A 200 9.21 3.40 -15.34
CA GLN A 200 9.92 4.32 -16.23
C GLN A 200 9.59 5.78 -15.88
N ALA A 201 10.62 6.58 -15.61
CA ALA A 201 10.47 7.96 -15.16
C ALA A 201 9.65 8.86 -16.13
N PRO A 202 9.83 8.80 -17.46
CA PRO A 202 9.02 9.61 -18.39
C PRO A 202 7.53 9.27 -18.30
N ALA A 203 7.16 8.00 -18.24
CA ALA A 203 5.77 7.58 -18.14
C ALA A 203 5.14 7.94 -16.78
N VAL A 204 5.92 7.89 -15.69
CA VAL A 204 5.47 8.37 -14.38
C VAL A 204 5.19 9.86 -14.42
N LYS A 205 6.08 10.66 -15.06
CA LYS A 205 5.93 12.10 -15.21
C LYS A 205 4.65 12.46 -15.97
N GLU A 206 4.43 11.85 -17.12
CA GLU A 206 3.22 12.06 -17.94
C GLU A 206 1.93 11.79 -17.15
N ILE A 207 1.91 10.71 -16.37
CA ILE A 207 0.74 10.36 -15.54
C ILE A 207 0.52 11.37 -14.42
N LEU A 208 1.59 11.85 -13.78
CA LEU A 208 1.49 12.87 -12.74
C LEU A 208 0.98 14.21 -13.31
N GLU A 209 1.45 14.62 -14.49
CA GLU A 209 0.95 15.81 -15.21
C GLU A 209 -0.56 15.68 -15.51
N ARG A 210 -0.99 14.50 -15.98
CA ARG A 210 -2.41 14.22 -16.23
C ARG A 210 -3.25 14.23 -14.93
N MET A 211 -2.73 13.70 -13.84
CA MET A 211 -3.39 13.79 -12.52
C MET A 211 -3.53 15.24 -12.06
N GLN A 212 -2.50 16.06 -12.28
CA GLN A 212 -2.54 17.49 -11.95
C GLN A 212 -3.58 18.25 -12.79
N GLN A 213 -3.68 17.97 -14.10
CA GLN A 213 -4.72 18.54 -14.99
C GLN A 213 -6.14 18.19 -14.51
N MET A 214 -6.32 17.04 -13.88
CA MET A 214 -7.58 16.60 -13.30
C MET A 214 -7.77 17.05 -11.83
N ASN A 215 -6.98 18.01 -11.35
CA ASN A 215 -7.02 18.52 -9.98
C ASN A 215 -6.84 17.43 -8.89
N CYS A 216 -6.10 16.37 -9.21
CA CYS A 216 -5.75 15.36 -8.22
C CYS A 216 -4.63 15.88 -7.31
N ASN A 217 -4.91 16.05 -6.02
CA ASN A 217 -3.91 16.49 -5.04
C ASN A 217 -2.94 15.34 -4.71
N VAL A 218 -1.75 15.33 -5.30
CA VAL A 218 -0.71 14.32 -5.01
C VAL A 218 0.13 14.77 -3.81
N LEU A 219 -0.03 14.11 -2.66
CA LEU A 219 0.66 14.42 -1.39
C LEU A 219 2.15 14.06 -1.43
N GLY A 220 2.51 13.09 -2.24
CA GLY A 220 3.89 12.64 -2.38
C GLY A 220 4.01 11.28 -3.05
N MET A 221 5.26 10.83 -3.25
CA MET A 221 5.58 9.56 -3.88
C MET A 221 6.26 8.60 -2.92
N VAL A 222 5.94 7.31 -3.08
CA VAL A 222 6.55 6.20 -2.33
C VAL A 222 7.35 5.34 -3.29
N LEU A 223 8.66 5.28 -3.12
CA LEU A 223 9.52 4.37 -3.86
C LEU A 223 9.50 2.99 -3.18
N ASN A 224 8.83 2.04 -3.81
CA ASN A 224 8.73 0.65 -3.33
C ASN A 224 9.77 -0.25 -4.01
N GLY A 225 10.23 -1.26 -3.28
CA GLY A 225 11.13 -2.29 -3.83
C GLY A 225 12.59 -1.85 -3.96
N TYR A 226 13.00 -0.76 -3.35
CA TYR A 226 14.38 -0.29 -3.37
C TYR A 226 15.30 -1.21 -2.55
N ASP A 227 16.39 -1.67 -3.17
CA ASP A 227 17.39 -2.50 -2.51
C ASP A 227 18.48 -1.63 -1.87
N LEU A 228 18.52 -1.64 -0.54
CA LEU A 228 19.48 -0.85 0.22
C LEU A 228 20.93 -1.30 0.06
N LYS A 229 21.18 -2.54 -0.30
CA LYS A 229 22.55 -3.08 -0.43
C LYS A 229 23.27 -2.51 -1.64
N ASN A 230 22.52 -2.14 -2.68
CA ASN A 230 23.05 -1.67 -3.97
C ASN A 230 22.96 -0.14 -4.17
N GLY A 231 22.34 0.60 -3.23
CA GLY A 231 22.16 2.05 -3.37
C GLY A 231 23.39 2.86 -2.98
N GLU A 232 23.91 3.71 -3.87
CA GLU A 232 25.02 4.67 -3.59
C GLU A 232 24.70 5.62 -2.42
N TYR A 233 23.44 5.93 -2.19
CA TYR A 233 22.98 6.76 -1.08
C TYR A 233 23.32 6.17 0.30
N TYR A 234 23.40 4.84 0.41
CA TYR A 234 23.77 4.17 1.68
C TYR A 234 25.28 4.14 1.93
N LYS A 235 26.09 4.14 0.87
CA LYS A 235 27.57 4.20 1.03
C LYS A 235 28.00 5.52 1.69
N LYS A 236 27.33 6.64 1.37
CA LYS A 236 27.60 7.96 1.98
C LYS A 236 27.07 8.08 3.42
N ARG A 237 26.05 7.32 3.82
CA ARG A 237 25.42 7.42 5.16
C ARG A 237 25.95 6.43 6.20
N LYS A 238 26.77 5.46 5.80
CA LYS A 238 27.39 4.48 6.72
C LYS A 238 28.30 5.14 7.77
N ASN A 239 28.78 6.35 7.53
CA ASN A 239 29.63 7.13 8.41
C ASN A 239 28.89 8.14 9.30
N SER A 240 27.55 8.20 9.29
CA SER A 240 26.79 9.22 10.00
C SER A 240 25.62 8.61 10.79
N ARG A 241 25.73 8.70 12.10
CA ARG A 241 24.68 8.74 13.16
C ARG A 241 23.66 7.60 13.34
N TYR A 242 23.50 6.64 12.44
CA TYR A 242 22.51 5.54 12.64
C TYR A 242 23.02 4.37 13.49
N SER A 243 24.29 4.34 13.87
CA SER A 243 24.82 3.31 14.79
C SER A 243 24.33 3.49 16.25
N TYR A 244 23.82 4.67 16.59
CA TYR A 244 23.40 4.99 17.96
C TYR A 244 22.07 4.36 18.39
N TYR A 245 21.17 4.03 17.45
CA TYR A 245 19.85 3.46 17.75
C TYR A 245 19.79 1.93 17.64
N ARG A 246 20.91 1.28 17.42
CA ARG A 246 21.02 -0.18 17.41
C ARG A 246 21.37 -0.70 18.78
N ARG A 247 20.57 -0.44 19.80
CA ARG A 247 20.58 -1.22 21.02
C ARG A 247 19.45 -2.24 20.93
N ASP A 248 19.76 -3.41 20.35
CA ASP A 248 18.99 -4.62 20.52
C ASP A 248 19.12 -5.05 21.99
N PRO A 249 18.04 -5.15 22.77
CA PRO A 249 18.11 -5.74 24.10
C PRO A 249 17.97 -7.26 24.01
N SER A 250 18.82 -7.93 23.25
CA SER A 250 18.91 -9.38 23.32
C SER A 250 19.96 -9.78 24.34
N PRO A 251 19.65 -10.71 25.30
CA PRO A 251 20.60 -11.13 26.33
C PRO A 251 21.79 -11.85 25.68
N ARG A 252 22.99 -11.47 26.12
CA ARG A 252 24.27 -12.06 25.70
C ARG A 252 24.24 -13.58 25.94
N ARG A 253 24.04 -14.38 24.87
CA ARG A 253 24.37 -15.80 24.91
C ARG A 253 25.89 -15.96 24.96
N ARG A 254 26.37 -16.69 25.96
CA ARG A 254 27.76 -17.11 26.11
C ARG A 254 28.21 -17.86 24.86
N LYS A 255 29.41 -17.54 24.40
CA LYS A 255 30.08 -18.21 23.27
C LYS A 255 30.46 -19.65 23.71
N GLU A 256 29.94 -20.65 23.03
CA GLU A 256 30.52 -21.99 22.98
C GLU A 256 31.46 -22.10 21.78
N PRO A 257 32.52 -22.97 21.85
CA PRO A 257 33.62 -22.97 20.88
C PRO A 257 33.20 -23.62 19.56
N LYS A 258 33.77 -23.09 18.48
CA LYS A 258 33.57 -23.51 17.09
C LYS A 258 33.99 -24.95 16.87
N ASN A 259 33.12 -25.77 16.28
CA ASN A 259 33.53 -26.93 15.54
C ASN A 259 33.16 -26.75 14.05
N SER A 260 34.14 -27.01 13.21
CA SER A 260 34.16 -26.79 11.77
C SER A 260 33.35 -27.86 11.03
N GLY A 261 32.39 -27.43 10.21
CA GLY A 261 31.71 -28.29 9.25
C GLY A 261 31.02 -27.41 8.20
N LYS A 262 31.67 -27.29 7.03
CA LYS A 262 31.12 -26.61 5.86
C LYS A 262 29.97 -27.44 5.28
N THR A 263 28.80 -26.83 5.13
CA THR A 263 27.87 -27.13 4.02
C THR A 263 27.19 -25.84 3.64
N GLU A 264 27.54 -25.31 2.48
CA GLU A 264 26.89 -24.18 1.83
C GLU A 264 25.51 -24.62 1.34
N ASN A 265 24.50 -23.88 1.69
CA ASN A 265 23.18 -23.97 1.10
C ASN A 265 22.80 -22.59 0.54
N PRO A 266 22.74 -22.42 -0.79
CA PRO A 266 22.39 -21.13 -1.38
C PRO A 266 20.89 -21.03 -1.51
N GLY A 267 20.25 -20.22 -0.70
CA GLY A 267 18.84 -19.98 -0.97
C GLY A 267 18.09 -19.30 0.14
N ARG A 268 17.94 -18.02 -0.02
CA ARG A 268 16.85 -17.09 0.30
C ARG A 268 17.42 -15.74 0.73
N SER A 269 17.71 -14.89 -0.23
CA SER A 269 17.93 -13.47 0.03
C SER A 269 16.62 -12.84 0.52
N ASN A 270 16.52 -12.59 1.83
CA ASN A 270 15.52 -11.69 2.38
C ASN A 270 15.84 -10.26 1.91
N CYS A 271 15.28 -9.87 0.80
CA CYS A 271 15.40 -8.52 0.25
C CYS A 271 14.60 -7.58 1.15
N VAL A 272 15.29 -6.82 1.99
CA VAL A 272 14.69 -5.76 2.82
C VAL A 272 14.30 -4.61 1.90
N LYS A 273 13.00 -4.47 1.62
CA LYS A 273 12.47 -3.43 0.74
C LYS A 273 12.17 -2.18 1.58
N ARG A 274 12.70 -1.03 1.18
CA ARG A 274 12.47 0.25 1.84
C ARG A 274 11.47 1.12 1.09
N ILE A 275 10.76 1.94 1.85
CA ILE A 275 9.85 2.99 1.38
C ILE A 275 10.58 4.31 1.58
N VAL A 276 10.69 5.12 0.54
CA VAL A 276 11.25 6.48 0.61
C VAL A 276 10.16 7.44 0.15
N LEU A 277 9.84 8.43 0.96
CA LEU A 277 8.93 9.50 0.58
C LEU A 277 9.76 10.65 0.02
N ALA A 278 9.54 11.01 -1.24
CA ALA A 278 10.12 12.22 -1.82
C ALA A 278 9.08 13.36 -1.70
N ARG A 279 9.43 14.43 -0.97
CA ARG A 279 8.75 15.72 -1.03
C ARG A 279 9.43 16.55 -2.10
N GLY A 280 8.70 17.10 -3.03
CA GLY A 280 9.23 18.07 -3.98
C GLY A 280 8.16 18.53 -4.95
N CYS A 281 8.11 19.81 -5.27
CA CYS A 281 7.31 20.35 -6.35
C CYS A 281 7.62 19.62 -7.64
N ILE A 282 6.59 19.07 -8.28
CA ILE A 282 6.69 18.23 -9.48
C ILE A 282 7.17 19.04 -10.71
N LEU A 283 7.26 20.37 -10.60
CA LEU A 283 7.53 21.26 -11.74
C LEU A 283 8.99 21.73 -11.87
N ASP A 284 9.85 21.58 -10.85
CA ASP A 284 11.25 22.06 -10.89
C ASP A 284 12.27 20.92 -10.77
N GLY A 285 12.24 20.00 -11.73
CA GLY A 285 13.42 19.27 -12.21
C GLY A 285 14.31 18.50 -11.24
N TRP A 286 13.87 18.05 -10.06
CA TRP A 286 14.72 17.30 -9.12
C TRP A 286 14.18 15.92 -8.82
N PHE A 287 14.75 14.92 -9.48
CA PHE A 287 14.79 13.55 -8.97
C PHE A 287 16.00 13.46 -8.03
N ILE A 288 15.76 13.24 -6.76
CA ILE A 288 16.78 12.74 -5.82
C ILE A 288 16.42 11.33 -5.38
#